data_221040f6849cd3b235cb74ee5efe1cef
#
_entry.id   221040f6849cd3b235cb74ee5efe1cef
#
_cell.length_a   1.000
_cell.length_b   1.000
_cell.length_c   1.000
_cell.angle_alpha   90.00
_cell.angle_beta   90.00
_cell.angle_gamma   90.00
#
_symmetry.space_group_name_H-M   'P 1'
#
loop_
_entity.id
_entity.type
_entity.pdbx_description
1 polymer ?
#
loop_
_entity_poly.entity_id
_entity_poly.type
_entity_poly.pdbx_seq_one_letter_code
_entity_poly.pdbx_strand_id
1 'polypeptide(L)'
;DPEIAKKYLTYEYFLDEVDEVREKLGLDNFYLIGQSWGGLLVQEYAVKYGQHLKGAIISSMVDEIDEYVDRVNELREKTLSPEAVAFMKECEAKNDYSNPKYQEYVQVMNEQYVDRKQPSKLYHLKDLGGTAVYNVFQGDNEFVITGKLKDWHFRDQLKNIKVPTLITFGEHETMPIETAKTMNSLIPNSQLVTTPDGGHHHMVDNPDVYYKHLADFIRNVENNTFNN
;
A
#
# COMPACT_ATOMS: atom_id res chain seq x y z
N ASP A 1 -12.57 -19.70 11.46
CA ASP A 1 -13.05 -19.61 12.85
C ASP A 1 -13.05 -18.13 13.29
N PRO A 2 -14.22 -17.55 13.64
CA PRO A 2 -14.32 -16.12 14.04
C PRO A 2 -13.47 -15.74 15.26
N GLU A 3 -13.26 -16.65 16.20
CA GLU A 3 -12.43 -16.37 17.39
C GLU A 3 -10.94 -16.31 17.02
N ILE A 4 -10.49 -17.14 16.07
CA ILE A 4 -9.13 -17.05 15.52
C ILE A 4 -8.96 -15.72 14.77
N ALA A 5 -9.90 -15.37 13.91
CA ALA A 5 -9.85 -14.11 13.19
C ALA A 5 -9.83 -12.89 14.13
N LYS A 6 -10.64 -12.89 15.18
CA LYS A 6 -10.66 -11.83 16.19
C LYS A 6 -9.32 -11.67 16.92
N LYS A 7 -8.63 -12.78 17.18
CA LYS A 7 -7.37 -12.79 17.93
C LYS A 7 -6.17 -12.42 17.07
N TYR A 8 -6.10 -12.90 15.83
CA TYR A 8 -4.89 -12.85 15.01
C TYR A 8 -4.99 -11.89 13.82
N LEU A 9 -6.19 -11.51 13.38
CA LEU A 9 -6.35 -10.56 12.29
C LEU A 9 -6.55 -9.13 12.83
N THR A 10 -5.53 -8.63 13.51
CA THR A 10 -5.45 -7.23 14.01
C THR A 10 -4.15 -6.59 13.53
N TYR A 11 -4.12 -5.27 13.45
CA TYR A 11 -2.89 -4.52 13.10
C TYR A 11 -1.78 -4.78 14.12
N GLU A 12 -2.12 -4.76 15.40
CA GLU A 12 -1.17 -5.02 16.49
C GLU A 12 -0.52 -6.38 16.38
N TYR A 13 -1.29 -7.42 16.02
CA TYR A 13 -0.73 -8.77 15.86
C TYR A 13 0.31 -8.81 14.75
N PHE A 14 0.02 -8.23 13.57
CA PHE A 14 0.97 -8.19 12.48
C PHE A 14 2.17 -7.29 12.77
N LEU A 15 1.97 -6.20 13.49
CA LEU A 15 3.06 -5.34 13.92
C LEU A 15 4.02 -6.06 14.88
N ASP A 16 3.48 -6.77 15.87
CA ASP A 16 4.26 -7.57 16.81
C ASP A 16 4.97 -8.75 16.11
N GLU A 17 4.35 -9.33 15.07
CA GLU A 17 4.95 -10.37 14.24
C GLU A 17 6.18 -9.86 13.48
N VAL A 18 6.13 -8.64 12.93
CA VAL A 18 7.31 -7.99 12.32
C VAL A 18 8.44 -7.83 13.34
N ASP A 19 8.13 -7.38 14.57
CA ASP A 19 9.15 -7.21 15.62
C ASP A 19 9.68 -8.55 16.13
N GLU A 20 8.85 -9.58 16.26
CA GLU A 20 9.30 -10.93 16.61
C GLU A 20 10.26 -11.51 15.55
N VAL A 21 9.99 -11.30 14.27
CA VAL A 21 10.90 -11.70 13.18
C VAL A 21 12.23 -10.96 13.30
N ARG A 22 12.21 -9.64 13.53
CA ARG A 22 13.40 -8.83 13.78
C ARG A 22 14.24 -9.41 14.92
N GLU A 23 13.61 -9.68 16.08
CA GLU A 23 14.30 -10.22 17.24
C GLU A 23 14.94 -11.59 16.96
N LYS A 24 14.18 -12.50 16.36
CA LYS A 24 14.67 -13.86 16.05
C LYS A 24 15.81 -13.89 15.03
N LEU A 25 15.84 -12.92 14.13
CA LEU A 25 16.94 -12.76 13.17
C LEU A 25 18.10 -11.92 13.72
N GLY A 26 17.97 -11.33 14.91
CA GLY A 26 18.98 -10.45 15.52
C GLY A 26 19.22 -9.19 14.71
N LEU A 27 18.17 -8.64 14.06
CA LEU A 27 18.29 -7.44 13.23
C LEU A 27 18.18 -6.18 14.08
N ASP A 28 19.21 -5.35 14.00
CA ASP A 28 19.22 -3.96 14.45
C ASP A 28 19.79 -3.08 13.33
N ASN A 29 19.32 -1.84 13.25
CA ASN A 29 19.73 -0.89 12.21
C ASN A 29 19.49 -1.43 10.79
N PHE A 30 18.26 -1.79 10.47
CA PHE A 30 17.85 -2.31 9.17
C PHE A 30 16.88 -1.36 8.45
N TYR A 31 16.68 -1.60 7.17
CA TYR A 31 15.66 -0.92 6.38
C TYR A 31 14.40 -1.78 6.34
N LEU A 32 13.25 -1.15 6.62
CA LEU A 32 11.95 -1.81 6.51
C LEU A 32 11.20 -1.24 5.30
N ILE A 33 10.79 -2.11 4.40
CA ILE A 33 9.99 -1.76 3.23
C ILE A 33 8.63 -2.45 3.31
N GLY A 34 7.58 -1.72 2.97
CA GLY A 34 6.23 -2.26 2.85
C GLY A 34 5.52 -1.69 1.63
N GLN A 35 4.90 -2.58 0.85
CA GLN A 35 4.08 -2.26 -0.29
C GLN A 35 2.61 -2.33 0.11
N SER A 36 1.80 -1.33 -0.31
CA SER A 36 0.36 -1.31 -0.07
C SER A 36 0.05 -1.49 1.43
N TRP A 37 -0.74 -2.46 1.82
CA TRP A 37 -1.01 -2.78 3.22
C TRP A 37 0.27 -2.95 4.08
N GLY A 38 1.36 -3.46 3.49
CA GLY A 38 2.66 -3.49 4.16
C GLY A 38 3.21 -2.10 4.47
N GLY A 39 2.88 -1.09 3.66
CA GLY A 39 3.24 0.32 3.93
C GLY A 39 2.54 0.90 5.15
N LEU A 40 1.34 0.42 5.48
CA LEU A 40 0.66 0.71 6.74
C LEU A 40 1.48 0.20 7.93
N LEU A 41 1.91 -1.07 7.88
CA LEU A 41 2.75 -1.65 8.94
C LEU A 41 4.08 -0.91 9.10
N VAL A 42 4.68 -0.45 7.99
CA VAL A 42 5.91 0.36 8.05
C VAL A 42 5.67 1.68 8.79
N GLN A 43 4.56 2.36 8.54
CA GLN A 43 4.22 3.61 9.24
C GLN A 43 4.07 3.38 10.74
N GLU A 44 3.29 2.38 11.15
CA GLU A 44 3.10 2.04 12.56
C GLU A 44 4.39 1.56 13.22
N TYR A 45 5.17 0.71 12.53
CA TYR A 45 6.44 0.21 13.02
C TYR A 45 7.46 1.35 13.23
N ALA A 46 7.54 2.28 12.30
CA ALA A 46 8.46 3.40 12.39
C ALA A 46 8.15 4.35 13.58
N VAL A 47 6.88 4.44 13.99
CA VAL A 47 6.48 5.19 15.19
C VAL A 47 6.78 4.39 16.46
N LYS A 48 6.43 3.10 16.51
CA LYS A 48 6.51 2.27 17.71
C LYS A 48 7.91 1.72 17.95
N TYR A 49 8.60 1.30 16.90
CA TYR A 49 9.89 0.58 16.93
C TYR A 49 10.98 1.24 16.06
N GLY A 50 10.82 2.52 15.74
CA GLY A 50 11.74 3.24 14.86
C GLY A 50 13.19 3.27 15.30
N GLN A 51 13.48 3.06 16.61
CA GLN A 51 14.84 2.97 17.13
C GLN A 51 15.67 1.82 16.55
N HIS A 52 15.01 0.81 15.97
CA HIS A 52 15.66 -0.33 15.32
C HIS A 52 15.89 -0.12 13.82
N LEU A 53 15.35 0.97 13.24
CA LEU A 53 15.41 1.24 11.82
C LEU A 53 16.53 2.19 11.44
N LYS A 54 17.27 1.90 10.37
CA LYS A 54 18.09 2.86 9.62
C LYS A 54 17.24 3.74 8.72
N GLY A 55 16.19 3.19 8.15
CA GLY A 55 15.25 3.89 7.30
C GLY A 55 13.98 3.10 7.04
N ALA A 56 12.93 3.80 6.68
CA ALA A 56 11.61 3.27 6.35
C ALA A 56 11.27 3.54 4.88
N ILE A 57 10.63 2.59 4.20
CA ILE A 57 10.21 2.74 2.81
C ILE A 57 8.73 2.41 2.73
N ILE A 58 7.90 3.43 2.49
CA ILE A 58 6.45 3.34 2.33
C ILE A 58 6.17 3.34 0.84
N SER A 59 5.78 2.20 0.29
CA SER A 59 5.51 2.02 -1.12
C SER A 59 4.01 1.87 -1.35
N SER A 60 3.42 2.78 -2.12
CA SER A 60 1.99 2.77 -2.49
C SER A 60 1.06 2.58 -1.30
N MET A 61 1.19 3.45 -0.28
CA MET A 61 0.29 3.47 0.87
C MET A 61 0.08 4.89 1.38
N VAL A 62 -1.17 5.24 1.60
CA VAL A 62 -1.62 6.51 2.18
C VAL A 62 -1.59 6.46 3.72
N ASP A 63 -1.92 7.58 4.35
CA ASP A 63 -2.11 7.72 5.80
C ASP A 63 -3.58 7.92 6.19
N GLU A 64 -4.46 8.16 5.18
CA GLU A 64 -5.90 8.37 5.32
C GLU A 64 -6.66 7.56 4.29
N ILE A 65 -7.44 6.60 4.75
CA ILE A 65 -8.15 5.67 3.85
C ILE A 65 -9.35 6.33 3.15
N ASP A 66 -9.98 7.30 3.77
CA ASP A 66 -11.08 8.05 3.12
C ASP A 66 -10.62 8.69 1.81
N GLU A 67 -9.40 9.25 1.77
CA GLU A 67 -8.82 9.84 0.56
C GLU A 67 -8.54 8.78 -0.53
N TYR A 68 -8.19 7.56 -0.13
CA TYR A 68 -8.06 6.42 -1.05
C TYR A 68 -9.42 5.98 -1.62
N VAL A 69 -10.45 5.90 -0.78
CA VAL A 69 -11.83 5.57 -1.21
C VAL A 69 -12.33 6.60 -2.23
N ASP A 70 -12.15 7.88 -1.94
CA ASP A 70 -12.54 8.97 -2.85
C ASP A 70 -11.81 8.86 -4.19
N ARG A 71 -10.50 8.59 -4.15
CA ARG A 71 -9.69 8.40 -5.35
C ARG A 71 -10.17 7.21 -6.20
N VAL A 72 -10.47 6.08 -5.60
CA VAL A 72 -11.01 4.91 -6.31
C VAL A 72 -12.33 5.24 -7.02
N ASN A 73 -13.22 5.99 -6.37
CA ASN A 73 -14.47 6.41 -6.98
C ASN A 73 -14.23 7.35 -8.17
N GLU A 74 -13.32 8.32 -8.06
CA GLU A 74 -12.92 9.18 -9.18
C GLU A 74 -12.37 8.37 -10.37
N LEU A 75 -11.51 7.38 -10.09
CA LEU A 75 -10.91 6.54 -11.13
C LEU A 75 -11.96 5.70 -11.85
N ARG A 76 -12.95 5.16 -11.12
CA ARG A 76 -14.09 4.45 -11.71
C ARG A 76 -14.88 5.36 -12.66
N GLU A 77 -15.25 6.55 -12.21
CA GLU A 77 -16.03 7.51 -12.99
C GLU A 77 -15.25 8.02 -14.22
N LYS A 78 -13.94 8.14 -14.12
CA LYS A 78 -13.05 8.53 -15.22
C LYS A 78 -12.89 7.44 -16.28
N THR A 79 -12.92 6.17 -15.87
CA THR A 79 -12.51 5.03 -16.70
C THR A 79 -13.70 4.30 -17.31
N LEU A 80 -14.79 4.21 -16.58
CA LEU A 80 -15.95 3.42 -16.95
C LEU A 80 -17.14 4.31 -17.31
N SER A 81 -18.08 3.77 -18.07
CA SER A 81 -19.35 4.49 -18.33
C SER A 81 -20.19 4.62 -17.06
N PRO A 82 -21.08 5.63 -16.97
CA PRO A 82 -21.98 5.77 -15.83
C PRO A 82 -22.82 4.52 -15.54
N GLU A 83 -23.25 3.80 -16.59
CA GLU A 83 -24.01 2.55 -16.47
C GLU A 83 -23.14 1.43 -15.87
N ALA A 84 -21.85 1.36 -16.26
CA ALA A 84 -20.92 0.38 -15.69
C ALA A 84 -20.65 0.66 -14.22
N VAL A 85 -20.44 1.93 -13.84
CA VAL A 85 -20.25 2.33 -12.44
C VAL A 85 -21.49 1.99 -11.61
N ALA A 86 -22.71 2.30 -12.12
CA ALA A 86 -23.97 1.97 -11.43
C ALA A 86 -24.13 0.45 -11.25
N PHE A 87 -23.80 -0.34 -12.27
CA PHE A 87 -23.84 -1.79 -12.23
C PHE A 87 -22.87 -2.35 -11.18
N MET A 88 -21.62 -1.83 -11.12
CA MET A 88 -20.65 -2.25 -10.12
C MET A 88 -21.17 -1.96 -8.70
N LYS A 89 -21.68 -0.77 -8.44
CA LYS A 89 -22.29 -0.40 -7.15
C LYS A 89 -23.46 -1.31 -6.76
N GLU A 90 -24.27 -1.73 -7.73
CA GLU A 90 -25.36 -2.69 -7.49
C GLU A 90 -24.83 -4.09 -7.10
N CYS A 91 -23.81 -4.58 -7.78
CA CYS A 91 -23.14 -5.85 -7.43
C CYS A 91 -22.53 -5.78 -6.02
N GLU A 92 -21.83 -4.71 -5.70
CA GLU A 92 -21.21 -4.47 -4.38
C GLU A 92 -22.25 -4.44 -3.25
N ALA A 93 -23.38 -3.77 -3.46
CA ALA A 93 -24.50 -3.73 -2.50
C ALA A 93 -25.13 -5.11 -2.23
N LYS A 94 -25.01 -6.03 -3.20
CA LYS A 94 -25.50 -7.42 -3.11
C LYS A 94 -24.42 -8.43 -2.73
N ASN A 95 -23.17 -8.00 -2.54
CA ASN A 95 -21.98 -8.85 -2.41
C ASN A 95 -21.80 -9.83 -3.58
N ASP A 96 -22.25 -9.46 -4.79
CA ASP A 96 -22.14 -10.26 -6.02
C ASP A 96 -20.84 -9.97 -6.77
N TYR A 97 -19.72 -10.11 -6.06
CA TYR A 97 -18.37 -9.86 -6.61
C TYR A 97 -17.94 -10.89 -7.64
N SER A 98 -18.56 -12.08 -7.64
CA SER A 98 -18.25 -13.14 -8.60
C SER A 98 -18.96 -12.97 -9.96
N ASN A 99 -19.78 -11.95 -10.12
CA ASN A 99 -20.47 -11.64 -11.37
C ASN A 99 -19.47 -11.44 -12.51
N PRO A 100 -19.58 -12.19 -13.64
CA PRO A 100 -18.58 -12.10 -14.71
C PRO A 100 -18.41 -10.70 -15.29
N LYS A 101 -19.50 -9.95 -15.43
CA LYS A 101 -19.45 -8.58 -15.94
C LYS A 101 -18.82 -7.60 -14.93
N TYR A 102 -19.04 -7.82 -13.64
CA TYR A 102 -18.33 -7.08 -12.59
C TYR A 102 -16.82 -7.30 -12.68
N GLN A 103 -16.41 -8.56 -12.83
CA GLN A 103 -14.99 -8.92 -12.95
C GLN A 103 -14.34 -8.36 -14.22
N GLU A 104 -15.07 -8.24 -15.33
CA GLU A 104 -14.57 -7.55 -16.54
C GLU A 104 -14.25 -6.08 -16.24
N TYR A 105 -15.09 -5.36 -15.51
CA TYR A 105 -14.82 -3.97 -15.13
C TYR A 105 -13.65 -3.85 -14.12
N VAL A 106 -13.57 -4.76 -13.16
CA VAL A 106 -12.42 -4.82 -12.24
C VAL A 106 -11.12 -5.06 -13.01
N GLN A 107 -11.14 -5.94 -14.03
CA GLN A 107 -9.97 -6.19 -14.87
C GLN A 107 -9.54 -4.94 -15.65
N VAL A 108 -10.48 -4.18 -16.23
CA VAL A 108 -10.18 -2.90 -16.90
C VAL A 108 -9.49 -1.93 -15.94
N MET A 109 -9.98 -1.84 -14.70
CA MET A 109 -9.39 -0.97 -13.69
C MET A 109 -7.99 -1.46 -13.28
N ASN A 110 -7.80 -2.76 -13.08
CA ASN A 110 -6.51 -3.35 -12.75
C ASN A 110 -5.44 -3.05 -13.80
N GLU A 111 -5.77 -3.21 -15.08
CA GLU A 111 -4.86 -2.95 -16.19
C GLU A 111 -4.46 -1.47 -16.33
N GLN A 112 -5.27 -0.56 -15.81
CA GLN A 112 -4.95 0.86 -15.87
C GLN A 112 -4.21 1.38 -14.63
N TYR A 113 -4.48 0.83 -13.45
CA TYR A 113 -4.06 1.44 -12.19
C TYR A 113 -3.30 0.51 -11.25
N VAL A 114 -3.36 -0.82 -11.46
CA VAL A 114 -2.68 -1.78 -10.57
C VAL A 114 -1.51 -2.45 -11.29
N ASP A 115 -1.81 -3.26 -12.31
CA ASP A 115 -0.84 -4.04 -13.10
C ASP A 115 -0.83 -3.50 -14.53
N ARG A 116 -0.16 -2.41 -14.80
CA ARG A 116 -0.16 -1.73 -16.09
C ARG A 116 0.65 -2.47 -17.15
N LYS A 117 1.66 -3.21 -16.71
CA LYS A 117 2.40 -4.15 -17.55
C LYS A 117 2.01 -5.58 -17.21
N GLN A 118 2.14 -6.48 -18.19
CA GLN A 118 1.86 -7.91 -17.96
C GLN A 118 2.63 -8.41 -16.74
N PRO A 119 1.94 -9.03 -15.77
CA PRO A 119 2.59 -9.50 -14.56
C PRO A 119 3.71 -10.47 -14.92
N SER A 120 4.86 -10.30 -14.28
CA SER A 120 5.94 -11.26 -14.39
C SER A 120 5.48 -12.63 -13.87
N LYS A 121 6.16 -13.72 -14.27
CA LYS A 121 5.84 -15.07 -13.80
C LYS A 121 5.84 -15.23 -12.27
N LEU A 122 6.40 -14.26 -11.54
CA LEU A 122 6.39 -14.19 -10.07
C LEU A 122 5.01 -13.82 -9.50
N TYR A 123 4.10 -13.27 -10.31
CA TYR A 123 2.74 -12.93 -9.92
C TYR A 123 1.78 -14.11 -9.78
N HIS A 124 2.19 -15.31 -10.16
CA HIS A 124 1.43 -16.54 -9.87
C HIS A 124 1.40 -16.89 -8.37
N LEU A 125 1.96 -16.02 -7.52
CA LEU A 125 1.76 -16.05 -6.06
C LEU A 125 0.31 -15.78 -5.62
N LYS A 126 -0.62 -15.46 -6.52
CA LYS A 126 -2.06 -15.39 -6.25
C LYS A 126 -2.63 -16.66 -5.58
N ASP A 127 -1.96 -17.78 -5.74
CA ASP A 127 -2.39 -19.07 -5.16
C ASP A 127 -1.82 -19.35 -3.75
N LEU A 128 -1.07 -18.45 -3.14
CA LEU A 128 -0.48 -18.65 -1.82
C LEU A 128 -1.42 -18.36 -0.63
N GLY A 129 -2.71 -18.28 -0.85
CA GLY A 129 -3.71 -18.45 0.22
C GLY A 129 -3.95 -17.23 1.13
N GLY A 130 -3.61 -16.02 0.71
CA GLY A 130 -3.85 -14.79 1.47
C GLY A 130 -5.27 -14.20 1.38
N THR A 131 -6.14 -14.73 0.52
CA THR A 131 -7.45 -14.14 0.20
C THR A 131 -8.33 -13.91 1.43
N ALA A 132 -8.36 -14.84 2.37
CA ALA A 132 -9.17 -14.71 3.58
C ALA A 132 -8.69 -13.55 4.48
N VAL A 133 -7.37 -13.33 4.58
CA VAL A 133 -6.79 -12.20 5.32
C VAL A 133 -7.03 -10.90 4.57
N TYR A 134 -6.77 -10.89 3.27
CA TYR A 134 -7.02 -9.74 2.40
C TYR A 134 -8.46 -9.24 2.52
N ASN A 135 -9.45 -10.12 2.43
CA ASN A 135 -10.86 -9.75 2.53
C ASN A 135 -11.26 -9.18 3.89
N VAL A 136 -10.58 -9.59 4.98
CA VAL A 136 -10.84 -9.03 6.32
C VAL A 136 -10.36 -7.59 6.44
N PHE A 137 -9.22 -7.26 5.81
CA PHE A 137 -8.65 -5.92 5.90
C PHE A 137 -9.09 -5.00 4.77
N GLN A 138 -8.97 -5.42 3.52
CA GLN A 138 -9.29 -4.62 2.34
C GLN A 138 -10.76 -4.73 1.95
N GLY A 139 -11.18 -5.89 1.56
CA GLY A 139 -12.46 -6.20 0.92
C GLY A 139 -12.25 -7.23 -0.20
N ASP A 140 -13.12 -7.25 -1.20
CA ASP A 140 -13.04 -8.25 -2.28
C ASP A 140 -11.87 -8.00 -3.25
N ASN A 141 -11.63 -6.75 -3.59
CA ASN A 141 -10.59 -6.36 -4.56
C ASN A 141 -10.03 -4.96 -4.24
N GLU A 142 -9.02 -4.52 -5.02
CA GLU A 142 -8.30 -3.26 -4.82
C GLU A 142 -9.18 -2.01 -4.84
N PHE A 143 -10.34 -2.09 -5.48
CA PHE A 143 -11.27 -0.96 -5.63
C PHE A 143 -12.45 -1.02 -4.64
N VAL A 144 -12.42 -1.94 -3.67
CA VAL A 144 -13.47 -2.13 -2.65
C VAL A 144 -12.86 -2.16 -1.27
N ILE A 145 -13.04 -1.07 -0.52
CA ILE A 145 -12.48 -0.92 0.82
C ILE A 145 -13.63 -1.05 1.84
N THR A 146 -13.96 -2.29 2.18
CA THR A 146 -15.08 -2.63 3.08
C THR A 146 -14.64 -3.33 4.36
N GLY A 147 -13.39 -3.76 4.41
CA GLY A 147 -12.78 -4.41 5.55
C GLY A 147 -12.34 -3.45 6.65
N LYS A 148 -11.50 -3.93 7.54
CA LYS A 148 -10.98 -3.15 8.69
C LYS A 148 -10.19 -1.91 8.26
N LEU A 149 -9.60 -1.95 7.07
CA LEU A 149 -8.79 -0.85 6.53
C LEU A 149 -9.57 0.46 6.45
N LYS A 150 -10.90 0.41 6.18
CA LYS A 150 -11.76 1.60 6.07
C LYS A 150 -11.72 2.52 7.29
N ASP A 151 -11.40 1.99 8.46
CA ASP A 151 -11.38 2.72 9.73
C ASP A 151 -9.94 3.10 10.15
N TRP A 152 -8.95 2.93 9.26
CA TRP A 152 -7.56 3.23 9.58
C TRP A 152 -7.20 4.67 9.17
N HIS A 153 -6.74 5.46 10.16
CA HIS A 153 -6.30 6.84 10.03
C HIS A 153 -5.00 7.03 10.81
N PHE A 154 -3.96 7.54 10.18
CA PHE A 154 -2.64 7.62 10.79
C PHE A 154 -1.96 8.99 10.70
N ARG A 155 -2.59 9.97 10.06
CA ARG A 155 -2.04 11.31 9.75
C ARG A 155 -1.41 11.99 10.95
N ASP A 156 -2.09 11.99 12.10
CA ASP A 156 -1.62 12.65 13.31
C ASP A 156 -0.34 12.04 13.89
N GLN A 157 -0.02 10.80 13.52
CA GLN A 157 1.17 10.08 13.98
C GLN A 157 2.39 10.28 13.09
N LEU A 158 2.25 10.72 11.84
CA LEU A 158 3.34 10.85 10.87
C LEU A 158 4.50 11.69 11.37
N LYS A 159 4.22 12.78 12.10
CA LYS A 159 5.23 13.64 12.74
C LYS A 159 6.14 12.90 13.75
N ASN A 160 5.72 11.72 14.22
CA ASN A 160 6.46 10.89 15.17
C ASN A 160 7.43 9.92 14.47
N ILE A 161 7.35 9.76 13.16
CA ILE A 161 8.33 9.02 12.36
C ILE A 161 9.62 9.87 12.30
N LYS A 162 10.70 9.40 12.94
CA LYS A 162 11.97 10.15 13.06
C LYS A 162 13.08 9.63 12.16
N VAL A 163 12.92 8.42 11.65
CA VAL A 163 13.92 7.79 10.78
C VAL A 163 13.85 8.36 9.36
N PRO A 164 14.94 8.32 8.60
CA PRO A 164 14.90 8.61 7.17
C PRO A 164 13.81 7.79 6.48
N THR A 165 12.94 8.43 5.73
CA THR A 165 11.76 7.78 5.14
C THR A 165 11.65 8.07 3.66
N LEU A 166 11.59 7.03 2.84
CA LEU A 166 11.22 7.13 1.43
C LEU A 166 9.74 6.83 1.26
N ILE A 167 9.03 7.73 0.59
CA ILE A 167 7.66 7.51 0.11
C ILE A 167 7.74 7.34 -1.40
N THR A 168 7.21 6.23 -1.93
CA THR A 168 7.27 5.95 -3.37
C THR A 168 5.92 5.52 -3.91
N PHE A 169 5.50 6.14 -5.02
CA PHE A 169 4.20 5.95 -5.66
C PHE A 169 4.37 5.75 -7.16
N GLY A 170 3.43 5.02 -7.78
CA GLY A 170 3.31 5.00 -9.22
C GLY A 170 2.65 6.27 -9.77
N GLU A 171 2.95 6.65 -11.01
CA GLU A 171 2.32 7.80 -11.67
C GLU A 171 0.81 7.60 -11.88
N HIS A 172 0.38 6.35 -12.08
CA HIS A 172 -1.01 5.96 -12.33
C HIS A 172 -1.61 5.20 -11.14
N GLU A 173 -1.26 5.59 -9.94
CA GLU A 173 -1.59 4.95 -8.67
C GLU A 173 -3.10 4.93 -8.38
N THR A 174 -3.55 3.88 -7.70
CA THR A 174 -4.90 3.79 -7.12
C THR A 174 -5.08 4.74 -5.94
N MET A 175 -4.00 5.02 -5.23
CA MET A 175 -3.98 5.95 -4.09
C MET A 175 -3.60 7.36 -4.53
N PRO A 176 -4.14 8.43 -3.90
CA PRO A 176 -3.91 9.80 -4.37
C PRO A 176 -2.49 10.28 -4.08
N ILE A 177 -1.82 10.82 -5.10
CA ILE A 177 -0.48 11.41 -4.97
C ILE A 177 -0.48 12.63 -4.04
N GLU A 178 -1.59 13.33 -3.94
CA GLU A 178 -1.73 14.48 -3.04
C GLU A 178 -1.62 14.06 -1.57
N THR A 179 -2.14 12.89 -1.22
CA THR A 179 -1.93 12.31 0.12
C THR A 179 -0.46 11.99 0.35
N ALA A 180 0.24 11.42 -0.63
CA ALA A 180 1.68 11.18 -0.52
C ALA A 180 2.49 12.48 -0.33
N LYS A 181 2.10 13.58 -0.98
CA LYS A 181 2.70 14.91 -0.77
C LYS A 181 2.44 15.42 0.65
N THR A 182 1.23 15.21 1.17
CA THR A 182 0.87 15.55 2.55
C THR A 182 1.72 14.75 3.53
N MET A 183 1.83 13.43 3.36
CA MET A 183 2.69 12.57 4.17
C MET A 183 4.15 13.07 4.16
N ASN A 184 4.67 13.39 2.97
CA ASN A 184 6.04 13.92 2.84
C ASN A 184 6.24 15.26 3.57
N SER A 185 5.20 16.08 3.67
CA SER A 185 5.27 17.33 4.41
C SER A 185 5.21 17.16 5.93
N LEU A 186 4.61 16.07 6.41
CA LEU A 186 4.37 15.78 7.82
C LEU A 186 5.46 14.91 8.45
N ILE A 187 6.11 14.04 7.68
CA ILE A 187 7.23 13.23 8.15
C ILE A 187 8.52 14.07 8.09
N PRO A 188 9.15 14.40 9.23
CA PRO A 188 10.22 15.39 9.29
C PRO A 188 11.45 15.09 8.42
N ASN A 189 11.74 13.83 8.19
CA ASN A 189 12.92 13.38 7.43
C ASN A 189 12.49 12.42 6.32
N SER A 190 11.79 12.94 5.31
CA SER A 190 11.24 12.13 4.23
C SER A 190 11.52 12.70 2.85
N GLN A 191 11.44 11.82 1.86
CA GLN A 191 11.51 12.13 0.44
C GLN A 191 10.39 11.40 -0.29
N LEU A 192 9.69 12.09 -1.17
CA LEU A 192 8.70 11.52 -2.08
C LEU A 192 9.31 11.36 -3.48
N VAL A 193 9.17 10.18 -4.05
CA VAL A 193 9.52 9.89 -5.44
C VAL A 193 8.36 9.22 -6.18
N THR A 194 8.26 9.46 -7.47
CA THR A 194 7.22 8.86 -8.32
C THR A 194 7.88 8.01 -9.42
N THR A 195 7.34 6.83 -9.65
CA THR A 195 7.77 5.92 -10.71
C THR A 195 6.93 6.20 -11.98
N PRO A 196 7.53 6.71 -13.06
CA PRO A 196 6.84 6.96 -14.32
C PRO A 196 6.20 5.69 -14.88
N ASP A 197 5.05 5.82 -15.52
CA ASP A 197 4.26 4.71 -16.10
C ASP A 197 3.86 3.59 -15.10
N GLY A 198 4.15 3.73 -13.81
CA GLY A 198 3.80 2.75 -12.79
C GLY A 198 2.37 2.93 -12.27
N GLY A 199 1.67 1.82 -12.04
CA GLY A 199 0.44 1.75 -11.26
C GLY A 199 0.74 1.41 -9.80
N HIS A 200 -0.20 0.77 -9.13
CA HIS A 200 -0.05 0.33 -7.74
C HIS A 200 1.12 -0.65 -7.56
N HIS A 201 1.38 -1.49 -8.56
CA HIS A 201 2.52 -2.39 -8.58
C HIS A 201 3.69 -1.83 -9.42
N HIS A 202 4.06 -0.58 -9.19
CA HIS A 202 5.08 0.13 -9.98
C HIS A 202 6.48 -0.52 -9.91
N MET A 203 6.75 -1.39 -8.93
CA MET A 203 7.95 -2.21 -8.89
C MET A 203 7.99 -3.26 -10.02
N VAL A 204 6.84 -3.61 -10.59
CA VAL A 204 6.71 -4.52 -11.74
C VAL A 204 6.60 -3.73 -13.03
N ASP A 205 5.84 -2.64 -13.01
CA ASP A 205 5.60 -1.82 -14.20
C ASP A 205 6.87 -1.11 -14.70
N ASN A 206 7.68 -0.59 -13.79
CA ASN A 206 8.94 0.09 -14.11
C ASN A 206 10.04 -0.24 -13.08
N PRO A 207 10.55 -1.48 -13.08
CA PRO A 207 11.50 -1.96 -12.07
C PRO A 207 12.80 -1.17 -12.04
N ASP A 208 13.32 -0.75 -13.20
CA ASP A 208 14.59 -0.03 -13.28
C ASP A 208 14.55 1.29 -12.50
N VAL A 209 13.45 2.04 -12.64
CA VAL A 209 13.27 3.31 -11.91
C VAL A 209 12.95 3.05 -10.44
N TYR A 210 12.04 2.11 -10.15
CA TYR A 210 11.65 1.77 -8.78
C TYR A 210 12.88 1.36 -7.94
N TYR A 211 13.64 0.36 -8.40
CA TYR A 211 14.80 -0.12 -7.66
C TYR A 211 15.95 0.87 -7.63
N LYS A 212 16.06 1.76 -8.65
CA LYS A 212 17.01 2.87 -8.59
C LYS A 212 16.68 3.82 -7.44
N HIS A 213 15.42 4.20 -7.26
CA HIS A 213 14.98 5.06 -6.15
C HIS A 213 15.31 4.44 -4.80
N LEU A 214 15.07 3.14 -4.62
CA LEU A 214 15.41 2.43 -3.40
C LEU A 214 16.93 2.42 -3.14
N ALA A 215 17.71 2.10 -4.17
CA ALA A 215 19.18 2.04 -4.06
C ALA A 215 19.77 3.43 -3.75
N ASP A 216 19.24 4.48 -4.38
CA ASP A 216 19.69 5.86 -4.12
C ASP A 216 19.33 6.29 -2.69
N PHE A 217 18.13 5.98 -2.22
CA PHE A 217 17.72 6.25 -0.84
C PHE A 217 18.66 5.57 0.17
N ILE A 218 18.86 4.26 0.04
CA ILE A 218 19.76 3.50 0.94
C ILE A 218 21.15 4.09 0.91
N ARG A 219 21.71 4.38 -0.28
CA ARG A 219 23.04 4.98 -0.43
C ARG A 219 23.13 6.34 0.24
N ASN A 220 22.12 7.18 0.09
CA ASN A 220 22.12 8.52 0.70
C ASN A 220 22.04 8.45 2.23
N VAL A 221 21.28 7.52 2.78
CA VAL A 221 21.21 7.29 4.23
C VAL A 221 22.56 6.77 4.75
N GLU A 222 23.16 5.77 4.10
CA GLU A 222 24.45 5.21 4.50
C GLU A 222 25.60 6.23 4.43
N ASN A 223 25.55 7.17 3.48
CA ASN A 223 26.52 8.23 3.32
C ASN A 223 26.23 9.49 4.15
N ASN A 224 25.16 9.53 4.94
CA ASN A 224 24.68 10.71 5.66
C ASN A 224 24.43 11.92 4.75
N THR A 225 23.96 11.68 3.52
CA THR A 225 23.61 12.72 2.53
C THR A 225 22.11 12.81 2.26
N PHE A 226 21.31 12.05 2.97
CA PHE A 226 19.85 12.13 2.88
C PHE A 226 19.36 13.45 3.47
N ASN A 227 18.63 14.25 2.67
CA ASN A 227 18.13 15.60 3.03
C ASN A 227 19.21 16.65 3.36
N ASN A 228 20.42 16.49 2.83
CA ASN A 228 21.48 17.51 2.83
C ASN A 228 21.55 18.23 1.48
#